data_2432ebddcd4167744506a94cb4dfae66
#
_entry.id   2432ebddcd4167744506a94cb4dfae66
#
_cell.length_a   1.000
_cell.length_b   1.000
_cell.length_c   1.000
_cell.angle_alpha   90.00
_cell.angle_beta   90.00
_cell.angle_gamma   90.00
#
_symmetry.space_group_name_H-M   'P 1'
#
loop_
_entity.id
_entity.type
_entity.pdbx_description
1 polymer ?
#
loop_
_entity_poly.entity_id
_entity_poly.type
_entity_poly.pdbx_seq_one_letter_code
_entity_poly.pdbx_strand_id
1 'polypeptide(L)'
;MAQLIDFQKVRRRMWRKRLHNLLFLAGFAAIVFGVSFLVYHNGNMDLRTAVNTVTAEFASGSGYPVVLPGGRLLGMSYMDNGLIITADSNLYTYNNTGRRMLDVQHGMINPTISVAGSRFLAYDRGGTKVMLFSRSNQLRQVSTDFAIYDGDMARNGNFALASRSDRHLSQVIAYNGDGNIICRYLFSRRPAVCVSLADSKDAMTVGLLDAQNGDFLSVISRYQFPIENPTASIELPGELILHLNYQDGSNIRAITDQRVILFNSDMKETASFSYGEQQLIRFQYGQDGKLALYLRDATGERKGRAVVLNDHLEALCSVPQNADPNGMALENGILYLSQSGEILLYNFTGKQTGHYAINGLGLIQPMGDTLYYTTGSELCTITSKEIMDRTSQRGSSKNASESSSTASQRRGSSEESESASSSSRRSSSSDAESSKMEQSASDRWEMVKDALLGSESEAASQDGEKTEKTSSSQPEASSASEASSISESDPESEVKE
;
A
#
# COMPACT_ATOMS: atom_id res chain seq x y z
N MET A 1 2.97 39.15 -73.91
CA MET A 1 2.21 37.97 -73.52
C MET A 1 1.78 38.11 -72.02
N ALA A 2 0.54 38.38 -71.74
CA ALA A 2 0.02 38.50 -70.40
C ALA A 2 -0.26 37.08 -69.84
N GLN A 3 0.42 36.69 -68.76
CA GLN A 3 0.11 35.44 -68.08
C GLN A 3 -1.22 35.58 -67.31
N LEU A 4 -2.23 34.81 -67.76
CA LEU A 4 -3.46 34.66 -66.96
C LEU A 4 -3.17 33.99 -65.64
N ILE A 5 -3.25 34.74 -64.54
CA ILE A 5 -3.13 34.21 -63.20
C ILE A 5 -4.43 33.48 -62.91
N ASP A 6 -4.33 32.15 -62.69
CA ASP A 6 -5.47 31.32 -62.35
C ASP A 6 -5.89 31.60 -60.87
N PHE A 7 -6.84 32.53 -60.74
CA PHE A 7 -7.38 32.98 -59.43
C PHE A 7 -7.97 31.83 -58.63
N GLN A 8 -8.41 30.74 -59.24
CA GLN A 8 -8.94 29.60 -58.52
C GLN A 8 -7.84 28.80 -57.79
N LYS A 9 -6.63 28.67 -58.37
CA LYS A 9 -5.50 28.01 -57.73
C LYS A 9 -4.94 28.82 -56.57
N VAL A 10 -4.92 30.14 -56.68
CA VAL A 10 -4.49 31.05 -55.59
C VAL A 10 -5.47 30.98 -54.42
N ARG A 11 -6.78 31.02 -54.71
CA ARG A 11 -7.85 30.92 -53.72
C ARG A 11 -7.83 29.59 -52.99
N ARG A 12 -7.60 28.45 -53.67
CA ARG A 12 -7.45 27.13 -53.06
C ARG A 12 -6.19 27.03 -52.17
N ARG A 13 -5.07 27.65 -52.56
CA ARG A 13 -3.84 27.70 -51.73
C ARG A 13 -4.05 28.54 -50.47
N MET A 14 -4.72 29.69 -50.57
CA MET A 14 -5.03 30.53 -49.41
C MET A 14 -6.03 29.82 -48.47
N TRP A 15 -7.02 29.12 -49.02
CA TRP A 15 -8.00 28.36 -48.24
C TRP A 15 -7.34 27.18 -47.49
N ARG A 16 -6.41 26.46 -48.12
CA ARG A 16 -5.64 25.40 -47.45
C ARG A 16 -4.75 25.93 -46.32
N LYS A 17 -4.10 27.07 -46.51
CA LYS A 17 -3.32 27.72 -45.45
C LYS A 17 -4.21 28.16 -44.27
N ARG A 18 -5.37 28.75 -44.57
CA ARG A 18 -6.34 29.15 -43.51
C ARG A 18 -6.90 27.91 -42.80
N LEU A 19 -7.23 26.87 -43.52
CA LEU A 19 -7.68 25.60 -42.92
C LEU A 19 -6.60 24.96 -42.05
N HIS A 20 -5.36 24.98 -42.51
CA HIS A 20 -4.21 24.45 -41.71
C HIS A 20 -3.98 25.26 -40.42
N ASN A 21 -4.05 26.58 -40.53
CA ASN A 21 -3.94 27.45 -39.35
C ASN A 21 -5.14 27.27 -38.39
N LEU A 22 -6.34 27.04 -38.93
CA LEU A 22 -7.54 26.79 -38.12
C LEU A 22 -7.48 25.43 -37.40
N LEU A 23 -6.98 24.40 -38.11
CA LEU A 23 -6.73 23.09 -37.53
C LEU A 23 -5.64 23.14 -36.44
N PHE A 24 -4.58 23.94 -36.66
CA PHE A 24 -3.52 24.15 -35.66
C PHE A 24 -4.07 24.89 -34.42
N LEU A 25 -4.91 25.93 -34.62
CA LEU A 25 -5.57 26.66 -33.55
C LEU A 25 -6.55 25.78 -32.80
N ALA A 26 -7.32 24.95 -33.49
CA ALA A 26 -8.24 23.99 -32.85
C ALA A 26 -7.50 22.91 -32.07
N GLY A 27 -6.37 22.39 -32.61
CA GLY A 27 -5.49 21.48 -31.88
C GLY A 27 -4.89 22.10 -30.61
N PHE A 28 -4.42 23.33 -30.71
CA PHE A 28 -3.91 24.09 -29.56
C PHE A 28 -5.00 24.33 -28.51
N ALA A 29 -6.21 24.74 -28.93
CA ALA A 29 -7.35 24.93 -28.07
C ALA A 29 -7.77 23.62 -27.38
N ALA A 30 -7.74 22.48 -28.10
CA ALA A 30 -8.02 21.16 -27.54
C ALA A 30 -6.98 20.75 -26.49
N ILE A 31 -5.69 21.07 -26.72
CA ILE A 31 -4.62 20.82 -25.73
C ILE A 31 -4.85 21.68 -24.48
N VAL A 32 -5.12 22.99 -24.64
CA VAL A 32 -5.38 23.89 -23.51
C VAL A 32 -6.62 23.46 -22.75
N PHE A 33 -7.68 23.06 -23.44
CA PHE A 33 -8.90 22.56 -22.82
C PHE A 33 -8.65 21.23 -22.09
N GLY A 34 -7.90 20.31 -22.70
CA GLY A 34 -7.51 19.02 -22.08
C GLY A 34 -6.69 19.24 -20.80
N VAL A 35 -5.70 20.13 -20.83
CA VAL A 35 -4.90 20.49 -19.65
C VAL A 35 -5.75 21.16 -18.58
N SER A 36 -6.63 22.10 -18.97
CA SER A 36 -7.55 22.75 -18.02
C SER A 36 -8.55 21.78 -17.41
N PHE A 37 -9.06 20.83 -18.20
CA PHE A 37 -9.95 19.77 -17.73
C PHE A 37 -9.25 18.84 -16.75
N LEU A 38 -7.99 18.44 -17.03
CA LEU A 38 -7.17 17.63 -16.13
C LEU A 38 -6.89 18.36 -14.81
N VAL A 39 -6.56 19.64 -14.85
CA VAL A 39 -6.35 20.48 -13.66
C VAL A 39 -7.64 20.60 -12.85
N TYR A 40 -8.77 20.83 -13.52
CA TYR A 40 -10.07 20.98 -12.85
C TYR A 40 -10.58 19.67 -12.25
N HIS A 41 -10.39 18.54 -12.96
CA HIS A 41 -10.91 17.23 -12.53
C HIS A 41 -10.07 16.58 -11.42
N ASN A 42 -8.76 16.86 -11.37
CA ASN A 42 -7.84 16.31 -10.37
C ASN A 42 -7.63 17.21 -9.14
N GLY A 43 -8.42 18.27 -8.96
CA GLY A 43 -8.34 19.21 -7.83
C GLY A 43 -6.90 19.60 -7.47
N ASN A 44 -6.59 20.87 -7.30
CA ASN A 44 -5.29 21.40 -6.82
C ASN A 44 -3.99 20.89 -7.48
N MET A 45 -4.04 20.40 -8.72
CA MET A 45 -2.80 20.13 -9.47
C MET A 45 -2.22 21.44 -10.00
N ASP A 46 -1.01 21.78 -9.56
CA ASP A 46 -0.23 22.85 -10.15
C ASP A 46 0.01 22.53 -11.65
N LEU A 47 -0.11 23.54 -12.52
CA LEU A 47 0.04 23.41 -13.98
C LEU A 47 1.37 22.72 -14.35
N ARG A 48 2.44 23.00 -13.60
CA ARG A 48 3.74 22.38 -13.76
C ARG A 48 3.69 20.87 -13.49
N THR A 49 2.96 20.45 -12.49
CA THR A 49 2.76 19.03 -12.15
C THR A 49 1.95 18.31 -13.22
N ALA A 50 0.89 18.96 -13.76
CA ALA A 50 0.11 18.41 -14.86
C ALA A 50 0.95 18.23 -16.13
N VAL A 51 1.75 19.22 -16.51
CA VAL A 51 2.65 19.14 -17.67
C VAL A 51 3.71 18.07 -17.47
N ASN A 52 4.32 17.98 -16.27
CA ASN A 52 5.32 16.95 -15.98
C ASN A 52 4.71 15.54 -15.99
N THR A 53 3.48 15.38 -15.52
CA THR A 53 2.75 14.10 -15.57
C THR A 53 2.52 13.66 -17.01
N VAL A 54 2.02 14.56 -17.85
CA VAL A 54 1.77 14.30 -19.28
C VAL A 54 3.10 13.99 -20.02
N THR A 55 4.15 14.79 -19.79
CA THR A 55 5.45 14.55 -20.42
C THR A 55 6.12 13.26 -19.95
N ALA A 56 5.93 12.88 -18.68
CA ALA A 56 6.44 11.62 -18.14
C ALA A 56 5.75 10.40 -18.76
N GLU A 57 4.45 10.49 -19.09
CA GLU A 57 3.71 9.42 -19.76
C GLU A 57 4.21 9.14 -21.18
N PHE A 58 4.56 10.19 -21.93
CA PHE A 58 5.06 10.08 -23.31
C PHE A 58 6.58 9.80 -23.39
N ALA A 59 7.28 9.81 -22.26
CA ALA A 59 8.71 9.58 -22.25
C ALA A 59 9.02 8.08 -22.27
N SER A 60 9.60 7.60 -23.35
CA SER A 60 10.02 6.21 -23.51
C SER A 60 11.21 5.86 -22.63
N GLY A 61 11.17 4.68 -22.01
CA GLY A 61 12.30 4.01 -21.38
C GLY A 61 13.02 3.08 -22.35
N SER A 62 14.06 2.43 -21.86
CA SER A 62 14.84 1.42 -22.63
C SER A 62 14.15 0.06 -22.70
N GLY A 63 12.98 -0.11 -22.09
CA GLY A 63 12.32 -1.39 -21.92
C GLY A 63 12.76 -2.11 -20.64
N TYR A 64 12.19 -3.28 -20.40
CA TYR A 64 12.55 -4.17 -19.31
C TYR A 64 13.47 -5.29 -19.81
N PRO A 65 14.38 -5.87 -18.98
CA PRO A 65 14.58 -5.60 -17.57
C PRO A 65 15.28 -4.26 -17.27
N VAL A 66 15.01 -3.72 -16.06
CA VAL A 66 15.64 -2.49 -15.56
C VAL A 66 16.42 -2.80 -14.29
N VAL A 67 17.67 -2.36 -14.22
CA VAL A 67 18.48 -2.48 -13.01
C VAL A 67 17.97 -1.48 -11.96
N LEU A 68 17.65 -1.98 -10.78
CA LEU A 68 17.26 -1.17 -9.64
C LEU A 68 18.49 -0.54 -8.97
N PRO A 69 18.40 0.70 -8.45
CA PRO A 69 19.57 1.42 -7.93
C PRO A 69 20.21 0.81 -6.67
N GLY A 70 19.60 -0.22 -6.08
CA GLY A 70 20.08 -0.88 -4.87
C GLY A 70 19.15 -0.65 -3.67
N GLY A 71 19.55 -1.17 -2.52
CA GLY A 71 18.73 -1.21 -1.31
C GLY A 71 17.89 -2.49 -1.21
N ARG A 72 17.42 -2.81 0.01
CA ARG A 72 16.50 -3.92 0.22
C ARG A 72 15.09 -3.50 -0.20
N LEU A 73 14.51 -4.23 -1.13
CA LEU A 73 13.15 -3.97 -1.61
C LEU A 73 12.15 -4.36 -0.53
N LEU A 74 11.25 -3.45 -0.24
CA LEU A 74 10.26 -3.55 0.82
C LEU A 74 8.87 -3.86 0.28
N GLY A 75 8.50 -3.27 -0.84
CA GLY A 75 7.19 -3.45 -1.44
C GLY A 75 7.15 -2.97 -2.87
N MET A 76 6.12 -3.43 -3.57
CA MET A 76 5.79 -3.02 -4.90
C MET A 76 4.29 -2.77 -4.98
N SER A 77 3.89 -1.61 -5.47
CA SER A 77 2.49 -1.21 -5.57
C SER A 77 2.19 -0.66 -6.96
N TYR A 78 0.97 -0.85 -7.40
CA TYR A 78 0.48 -0.27 -8.65
C TYR A 78 -0.14 1.11 -8.41
N MET A 79 0.08 2.02 -9.32
CA MET A 79 -0.54 3.32 -9.43
C MET A 79 -0.97 3.51 -10.89
N ASP A 80 -2.02 4.30 -11.19
CA ASP A 80 -2.48 4.52 -12.57
C ASP A 80 -1.30 4.68 -13.55
N ASN A 81 -1.14 3.71 -14.48
CA ASN A 81 -0.05 3.62 -15.47
C ASN A 81 1.38 3.70 -14.91
N GLY A 82 1.61 3.28 -13.67
CA GLY A 82 2.93 3.31 -13.05
C GLY A 82 3.10 2.31 -11.93
N LEU A 83 4.34 1.99 -11.68
CA LEU A 83 4.77 1.09 -10.62
C LEU A 83 5.52 1.88 -9.56
N ILE A 84 5.19 1.65 -8.30
CA ILE A 84 5.90 2.17 -7.14
C ILE A 84 6.73 1.04 -6.56
N ILE A 85 8.02 1.27 -6.36
CA ILE A 85 8.90 0.36 -5.65
C ILE A 85 9.39 1.08 -4.39
N THR A 86 9.13 0.46 -3.27
CA THR A 86 9.61 0.92 -1.96
C THR A 86 10.84 0.10 -1.59
N ALA A 87 11.97 0.77 -1.40
CA ALA A 87 13.18 0.18 -0.85
C ALA A 87 13.38 0.70 0.60
N ASP A 88 14.39 0.21 1.30
CA ASP A 88 14.70 0.61 2.68
C ASP A 88 15.14 2.08 2.83
N SER A 89 15.65 2.67 1.78
CA SER A 89 16.15 4.06 1.77
C SER A 89 15.43 4.96 0.78
N ASN A 90 14.95 4.41 -0.34
CA ASN A 90 14.43 5.17 -1.46
C ASN A 90 13.05 4.68 -1.93
N LEU A 91 12.28 5.60 -2.49
CA LEU A 91 11.08 5.35 -3.27
C LEU A 91 11.39 5.58 -4.75
N TYR A 92 11.01 4.62 -5.58
CA TYR A 92 11.14 4.69 -7.03
C TYR A 92 9.77 4.58 -7.68
N THR A 93 9.56 5.32 -8.77
CA THR A 93 8.44 5.03 -9.67
C THR A 93 8.96 4.74 -11.07
N TYR A 94 8.28 3.79 -11.74
CA TYR A 94 8.59 3.40 -13.10
C TYR A 94 7.32 3.46 -13.95
N ASN A 95 7.45 3.85 -15.22
CA ASN A 95 6.35 3.72 -16.17
C ASN A 95 6.37 2.35 -16.86
N ASN A 96 5.37 2.08 -17.70
CA ASN A 96 5.22 0.82 -18.44
C ASN A 96 6.36 0.53 -19.45
N THR A 97 7.19 1.52 -19.77
CA THR A 97 8.35 1.37 -20.68
C THR A 97 9.69 1.23 -19.95
N GLY A 98 9.67 1.05 -18.62
CA GLY A 98 10.89 0.87 -17.81
C GLY A 98 11.63 2.17 -17.50
N ARG A 99 11.05 3.34 -17.79
CA ARG A 99 11.66 4.62 -17.41
C ARG A 99 11.40 4.90 -15.93
N ARG A 100 12.46 5.15 -15.18
CA ARG A 100 12.38 5.67 -13.82
C ARG A 100 11.92 7.12 -13.86
N MET A 101 10.79 7.42 -13.22
CA MET A 101 10.18 8.74 -13.18
C MET A 101 10.48 9.47 -11.86
N LEU A 102 10.60 8.74 -10.76
CA LEU A 102 10.90 9.26 -9.44
C LEU A 102 12.02 8.44 -8.80
N ASP A 103 12.88 9.12 -8.07
CA ASP A 103 13.93 8.55 -7.22
C ASP A 103 14.12 9.51 -6.05
N VAL A 104 13.58 9.15 -4.89
CA VAL A 104 13.58 10.01 -3.70
C VAL A 104 13.99 9.21 -2.48
N GLN A 105 15.00 9.71 -1.76
CA GLN A 105 15.34 9.19 -0.45
C GLN A 105 14.30 9.61 0.57
N HIS A 106 13.63 8.63 1.20
CA HIS A 106 12.51 8.91 2.10
C HIS A 106 12.95 9.07 3.57
N GLY A 107 14.00 8.39 4.02
CA GLY A 107 14.48 8.44 5.41
C GLY A 107 13.41 8.03 6.43
N MET A 108 12.59 7.02 6.10
CA MET A 108 11.59 6.39 6.96
C MET A 108 12.13 5.03 7.41
N ILE A 109 11.70 4.58 8.59
CA ILE A 109 12.07 3.26 9.12
C ILE A 109 11.10 2.19 8.60
N ASN A 110 9.81 2.50 8.62
CA ASN A 110 8.71 1.61 8.24
C ASN A 110 7.82 2.28 7.16
N PRO A 111 8.34 2.49 5.94
CA PRO A 111 7.59 3.18 4.89
C PRO A 111 6.36 2.36 4.48
N THR A 112 5.20 2.97 4.61
CA THR A 112 3.91 2.42 4.19
C THR A 112 3.33 3.29 3.09
N ILE A 113 2.72 2.66 2.09
CA ILE A 113 2.19 3.33 0.90
C ILE A 113 0.68 3.17 0.85
N SER A 114 -0.06 4.29 0.71
CA SER A 114 -1.46 4.32 0.31
C SER A 114 -1.58 4.97 -1.07
N VAL A 115 -2.19 4.27 -2.03
CA VAL A 115 -2.29 4.71 -3.43
C VAL A 115 -3.71 5.13 -3.75
N ALA A 116 -3.87 6.30 -4.38
CA ALA A 116 -5.15 6.82 -4.83
C ALA A 116 -5.02 7.44 -6.23
N GLY A 117 -5.41 6.65 -7.25
CA GLY A 117 -5.30 7.05 -8.66
C GLY A 117 -3.86 7.32 -9.09
N SER A 118 -3.57 8.56 -9.50
CA SER A 118 -2.24 8.99 -9.96
C SER A 118 -1.34 9.58 -8.86
N ARG A 119 -1.76 9.48 -7.60
CA ARG A 119 -1.02 9.97 -6.44
C ARG A 119 -0.83 8.86 -5.41
N PHE A 120 0.14 9.03 -4.54
CA PHE A 120 0.33 8.15 -3.39
C PHE A 120 0.86 8.91 -2.19
N LEU A 121 0.47 8.44 -1.03
CA LEU A 121 0.95 8.84 0.27
C LEU A 121 1.98 7.83 0.72
N ALA A 122 3.17 8.28 1.12
CA ALA A 122 4.15 7.50 1.84
C ALA A 122 4.24 8.03 3.27
N TYR A 123 4.11 7.19 4.26
CA TYR A 123 4.24 7.57 5.66
C TYR A 123 5.06 6.54 6.44
N ASP A 124 5.74 7.03 7.46
CA ASP A 124 6.55 6.19 8.36
C ASP A 124 5.65 5.65 9.47
N ARG A 125 5.29 4.36 9.41
CA ARG A 125 4.49 3.75 10.47
C ARG A 125 5.34 3.59 11.74
N GLY A 126 4.88 4.14 12.86
CA GLY A 126 5.64 4.27 14.10
C GLY A 126 6.57 5.48 14.13
N GLY A 127 6.75 6.17 13.00
CA GLY A 127 7.49 7.44 12.87
C GLY A 127 6.55 8.62 12.69
N THR A 128 7.11 9.76 12.25
CA THR A 128 6.38 11.04 12.14
C THR A 128 6.39 11.62 10.73
N LYS A 129 7.12 11.01 9.80
CA LYS A 129 7.32 11.55 8.46
C LYS A 129 6.20 11.13 7.51
N VAL A 130 5.73 12.07 6.70
CA VAL A 130 4.71 11.88 5.68
C VAL A 130 5.12 12.60 4.40
N MET A 131 5.02 11.95 3.28
CA MET A 131 5.36 12.49 1.98
C MET A 131 4.24 12.19 0.98
N LEU A 132 3.80 13.20 0.27
CA LEU A 132 2.80 13.09 -0.78
C LEU A 132 3.47 13.16 -2.13
N PHE A 133 3.13 12.25 -3.02
CA PHE A 133 3.73 12.14 -4.34
C PHE A 133 2.69 12.11 -5.45
N SER A 134 3.06 12.65 -6.60
CA SER A 134 2.53 12.24 -7.90
C SER A 134 3.46 11.19 -8.51
N ARG A 135 3.13 10.71 -9.68
CA ARG A 135 3.91 9.71 -10.41
C ARG A 135 5.39 10.11 -10.61
N SER A 136 5.68 11.39 -10.80
CA SER A 136 7.03 11.89 -11.15
C SER A 136 7.59 12.93 -10.19
N ASN A 137 6.83 13.37 -9.20
CA ASN A 137 7.25 14.47 -8.32
C ASN A 137 6.80 14.24 -6.88
N GLN A 138 7.63 14.66 -5.95
CA GLN A 138 7.21 14.90 -4.57
C GLN A 138 6.39 16.17 -4.53
N LEU A 139 5.13 16.06 -4.08
CA LEU A 139 4.19 17.18 -4.00
C LEU A 139 4.33 17.92 -2.68
N ARG A 140 4.39 17.18 -1.58
CA ARG A 140 4.44 17.73 -0.23
C ARG A 140 5.23 16.81 0.71
N GLN A 141 5.72 17.40 1.78
CA GLN A 141 6.23 16.69 2.94
C GLN A 141 5.62 17.34 4.19
N VAL A 142 5.11 16.51 5.07
CA VAL A 142 4.52 16.90 6.34
C VAL A 142 5.19 16.06 7.42
N SER A 143 5.33 16.59 8.61
CA SER A 143 5.70 15.82 9.80
C SER A 143 4.57 15.94 10.82
N THR A 144 4.24 14.83 11.43
CA THR A 144 3.33 14.80 12.57
C THR A 144 4.12 15.00 13.86
N ASP A 145 3.45 15.48 14.91
CA ASP A 145 4.08 15.64 16.22
C ASP A 145 4.29 14.28 16.91
N PHE A 146 3.53 13.26 16.52
CA PHE A 146 3.48 11.95 17.17
C PHE A 146 3.53 10.82 16.16
N ALA A 147 3.89 9.63 16.66
CA ALA A 147 3.98 8.41 15.88
C ALA A 147 2.66 8.07 15.15
N ILE A 148 2.79 7.76 13.87
CA ILE A 148 1.68 7.43 12.97
C ILE A 148 1.37 5.93 13.09
N TYR A 149 0.13 5.59 13.33
CA TYR A 149 -0.34 4.21 13.37
C TYR A 149 -0.82 3.73 12.01
N ASP A 150 -1.60 4.57 11.32
CA ASP A 150 -2.14 4.26 10.00
C ASP A 150 -2.39 5.54 9.19
N GLY A 151 -2.48 5.39 7.88
CA GLY A 151 -2.78 6.51 6.99
C GLY A 151 -3.42 6.03 5.70
N ASP A 152 -4.36 6.81 5.20
CA ASP A 152 -5.04 6.55 3.95
C ASP A 152 -5.21 7.80 3.12
N MET A 153 -5.31 7.63 1.81
CA MET A 153 -5.44 8.69 0.82
C MET A 153 -6.63 8.44 -0.10
N ALA A 154 -7.45 9.46 -0.30
CA ALA A 154 -8.57 9.44 -1.24
C ALA A 154 -8.17 9.99 -2.62
N ARG A 155 -8.91 9.60 -3.68
CA ARG A 155 -8.67 10.06 -5.07
C ARG A 155 -8.80 11.56 -5.25
N ASN A 156 -9.59 12.25 -4.41
CA ASN A 156 -9.68 13.71 -4.42
C ASN A 156 -8.41 14.42 -3.92
N GLY A 157 -7.41 13.66 -3.44
CA GLY A 157 -6.14 14.16 -2.92
C GLY A 157 -6.14 14.40 -1.41
N ASN A 158 -7.26 14.27 -0.72
CA ASN A 158 -7.30 14.32 0.74
C ASN A 158 -6.63 13.08 1.33
N PHE A 159 -6.01 13.23 2.49
CA PHE A 159 -5.44 12.10 3.23
C PHE A 159 -5.71 12.25 4.73
N ALA A 160 -5.74 11.14 5.42
CA ALA A 160 -5.92 11.12 6.87
C ALA A 160 -4.84 10.26 7.53
N LEU A 161 -4.45 10.64 8.73
CA LEU A 161 -3.44 9.97 9.53
C LEU A 161 -4.01 9.70 10.92
N ALA A 162 -4.01 8.44 11.33
CA ALA A 162 -4.23 8.04 12.71
C ALA A 162 -2.87 8.04 13.42
N SER A 163 -2.76 8.72 14.55
CA SER A 163 -1.51 8.87 15.29
C SER A 163 -1.75 8.91 16.79
N ARG A 164 -0.68 8.73 17.56
CA ARG A 164 -0.66 9.05 18.99
C ARG A 164 -1.07 10.51 19.20
N SER A 165 -1.48 10.87 20.40
CA SER A 165 -1.78 12.23 20.82
C SER A 165 -1.09 12.56 22.14
N ASP A 166 -0.93 13.83 22.47
CA ASP A 166 -0.32 14.29 23.74
C ASP A 166 -1.22 14.00 24.95
N ARG A 167 -2.50 14.44 24.85
CA ARG A 167 -3.45 14.41 25.99
C ARG A 167 -4.56 13.38 25.84
N HIS A 168 -4.59 12.67 24.71
CA HIS A 168 -5.59 11.67 24.39
C HIS A 168 -4.88 10.36 23.95
N LEU A 169 -5.58 9.26 23.94
CA LEU A 169 -5.00 7.98 23.51
C LEU A 169 -4.54 8.04 22.06
N SER A 170 -5.31 8.71 21.20
CA SER A 170 -4.94 8.91 19.80
C SER A 170 -5.67 10.11 19.20
N GLN A 171 -5.27 10.46 17.99
CA GLN A 171 -5.95 11.44 17.14
C GLN A 171 -6.00 10.93 15.70
N VAL A 172 -7.00 11.38 14.96
CA VAL A 172 -7.05 11.28 13.50
C VAL A 172 -7.13 12.67 12.93
N ILE A 173 -6.21 13.01 12.05
CA ILE A 173 -6.16 14.30 11.37
C ILE A 173 -6.37 14.07 9.89
N ALA A 174 -7.40 14.72 9.32
CA ALA A 174 -7.62 14.76 7.88
C ALA A 174 -7.02 16.03 7.30
N TYR A 175 -6.35 15.87 6.18
CA TYR A 175 -5.67 16.92 5.43
C TYR A 175 -6.23 17.00 4.01
N ASN A 176 -6.20 18.20 3.44
CA ASN A 176 -6.42 18.35 2.00
C ASN A 176 -5.16 18.01 1.20
N GLY A 177 -5.27 17.97 -0.13
CA GLY A 177 -4.15 17.68 -1.02
C GLY A 177 -2.97 18.66 -0.96
N ASP A 178 -3.15 19.81 -0.31
CA ASP A 178 -2.10 20.81 -0.07
C ASP A 178 -1.41 20.61 1.29
N GLY A 179 -1.87 19.64 2.09
CA GLY A 179 -1.34 19.36 3.42
C GLY A 179 -1.92 20.26 4.53
N ASN A 180 -2.98 21.03 4.24
CA ASN A 180 -3.69 21.81 5.27
C ASN A 180 -4.69 20.92 6.01
N ILE A 181 -4.82 21.13 7.31
CA ILE A 181 -5.74 20.38 8.15
C ILE A 181 -7.19 20.76 7.80
N ILE A 182 -8.00 19.77 7.47
CA ILE A 182 -9.45 19.89 7.29
C ILE A 182 -10.14 19.77 8.65
N CYS A 183 -9.81 18.72 9.40
CA CYS A 183 -10.38 18.45 10.72
C CYS A 183 -9.44 17.57 11.55
N ARG A 184 -9.66 17.62 12.87
CA ARG A 184 -8.93 16.81 13.85
C ARG A 184 -9.93 16.18 14.80
N TYR A 185 -9.83 14.85 14.96
CA TYR A 185 -10.63 14.07 15.89
C TYR A 185 -9.74 13.53 17.00
N LEU A 186 -10.14 13.70 18.26
CA LEU A 186 -9.38 13.32 19.44
C LEU A 186 -10.10 12.19 20.16
N PHE A 187 -9.38 11.13 20.45
CA PHE A 187 -9.91 9.89 21.04
C PHE A 187 -9.33 9.67 22.43
N SER A 188 -10.15 9.89 23.48
CA SER A 188 -9.72 9.78 24.87
C SER A 188 -10.01 8.42 25.49
N ARG A 189 -10.91 7.65 24.94
CA ARG A 189 -11.40 6.39 25.52
C ARG A 189 -10.90 5.15 24.80
N ARG A 190 -10.82 5.21 23.47
CA ARG A 190 -10.47 4.11 22.58
C ARG A 190 -9.46 4.61 21.55
N PRO A 191 -8.25 4.05 21.45
CA PRO A 191 -7.31 4.49 20.42
C PRO A 191 -7.80 4.17 19.01
N ALA A 192 -7.59 5.09 18.08
CA ALA A 192 -7.77 4.86 16.65
C ALA A 192 -6.56 4.09 16.11
N VAL A 193 -6.80 2.95 15.49
CA VAL A 193 -5.75 2.04 15.02
C VAL A 193 -5.71 1.91 13.49
N CYS A 194 -6.81 2.21 12.80
CA CYS A 194 -6.85 2.26 11.35
C CYS A 194 -7.84 3.33 10.86
N VAL A 195 -7.62 3.80 9.64
CA VAL A 195 -8.45 4.83 9.02
C VAL A 195 -8.61 4.54 7.53
N SER A 196 -9.78 4.85 6.97
CA SER A 196 -10.00 4.85 5.53
C SER A 196 -10.86 6.03 5.11
N LEU A 197 -10.54 6.62 3.97
CA LEU A 197 -11.20 7.78 3.38
C LEU A 197 -12.10 7.40 2.22
N ALA A 198 -13.26 8.05 2.10
CA ALA A 198 -14.10 7.93 0.93
C ALA A 198 -13.55 8.76 -0.23
N ASP A 199 -13.45 8.16 -1.43
CA ASP A 199 -12.86 8.80 -2.63
C ASP A 199 -13.59 10.06 -3.10
N SER A 200 -14.92 10.10 -2.95
CA SER A 200 -15.78 11.13 -3.54
C SER A 200 -16.55 11.97 -2.52
N LYS A 201 -16.37 11.70 -1.23
CA LYS A 201 -17.12 12.37 -0.14
C LYS A 201 -16.15 12.85 0.93
N ASP A 202 -16.52 13.93 1.59
CA ASP A 202 -15.80 14.40 2.78
C ASP A 202 -16.15 13.51 4.00
N ALA A 203 -15.80 12.23 3.92
CA ALA A 203 -16.10 11.22 4.93
C ALA A 203 -14.91 10.29 5.13
N MET A 204 -14.79 9.79 6.34
CA MET A 204 -13.82 8.75 6.70
C MET A 204 -14.45 7.72 7.64
N THR A 205 -13.84 6.57 7.70
CA THR A 205 -14.15 5.54 8.70
C THR A 205 -12.91 5.28 9.55
N VAL A 206 -13.10 5.21 10.85
CA VAL A 206 -12.04 5.01 11.84
C VAL A 206 -12.31 3.73 12.60
N GLY A 207 -11.32 2.86 12.67
CA GLY A 207 -11.32 1.68 13.54
C GLY A 207 -10.70 2.04 14.88
N LEU A 208 -11.48 1.83 15.93
CA LEU A 208 -11.09 2.05 17.32
C LEU A 208 -10.96 0.70 18.03
N LEU A 209 -10.04 0.61 18.97
CA LEU A 209 -9.82 -0.62 19.72
C LEU A 209 -10.06 -0.40 21.20
N ASP A 210 -10.61 -1.40 21.87
CA ASP A 210 -10.85 -1.46 23.31
C ASP A 210 -10.60 -2.90 23.79
N ALA A 211 -10.56 -3.07 25.10
CA ALA A 211 -10.56 -4.36 25.74
C ALA A 211 -11.74 -4.42 26.73
N GLN A 212 -12.57 -5.43 26.61
CA GLN A 212 -13.73 -5.63 27.49
C GLN A 212 -13.74 -7.06 28.02
N ASN A 213 -13.74 -7.22 29.33
CA ASN A 213 -13.74 -8.54 30.01
C ASN A 213 -12.57 -9.47 29.61
N GLY A 214 -11.45 -8.92 29.18
CA GLY A 214 -10.28 -9.68 28.73
C GLY A 214 -10.26 -10.01 27.24
N ASP A 215 -11.33 -9.69 26.51
CA ASP A 215 -11.42 -9.86 25.07
C ASP A 215 -11.30 -8.51 24.34
N PHE A 216 -10.95 -8.56 23.04
CA PHE A 216 -10.93 -7.37 22.20
C PHE A 216 -12.34 -6.86 21.93
N LEU A 217 -12.47 -5.56 21.80
CA LEU A 217 -13.66 -4.90 21.29
C LEU A 217 -13.20 -3.88 20.23
N SER A 218 -13.45 -4.19 18.98
CA SER A 218 -13.27 -3.20 17.92
C SER A 218 -14.53 -2.38 17.73
N VAL A 219 -14.37 -1.07 17.49
CA VAL A 219 -15.47 -0.16 17.18
C VAL A 219 -15.16 0.52 15.86
N ILE A 220 -16.04 0.40 14.89
CA ILE A 220 -15.88 1.08 13.62
C ILE A 220 -16.84 2.25 13.59
N SER A 221 -16.32 3.46 13.42
CA SER A 221 -17.09 4.70 13.44
C SER A 221 -16.90 5.48 12.14
N ARG A 222 -18.01 5.90 11.55
CA ARG A 222 -18.03 6.72 10.35
C ARG A 222 -18.19 8.17 10.71
N TYR A 223 -17.33 9.03 10.17
CA TYR A 223 -17.33 10.48 10.35
C TYR A 223 -17.60 11.16 9.02
N GLN A 224 -18.28 12.29 9.07
CA GLN A 224 -18.46 13.19 7.94
C GLN A 224 -17.88 14.57 8.29
N PHE A 225 -16.99 15.08 7.44
CA PHE A 225 -16.37 16.37 7.69
C PHE A 225 -17.37 17.53 7.52
N PRO A 226 -17.33 18.56 8.35
CA PRO A 226 -16.51 18.74 9.55
C PRO A 226 -17.20 18.31 10.85
N ILE A 227 -18.14 17.36 10.83
CA ILE A 227 -18.98 16.97 11.97
C ILE A 227 -18.11 16.23 13.00
N GLU A 228 -18.10 16.69 14.25
CA GLU A 228 -17.29 16.15 15.33
C GLU A 228 -17.74 14.76 15.78
N ASN A 229 -19.04 14.51 15.84
CA ASN A 229 -19.58 13.22 16.27
C ASN A 229 -19.68 12.24 15.10
N PRO A 230 -19.48 10.92 15.34
CA PRO A 230 -19.68 9.93 14.32
C PRO A 230 -21.12 9.90 13.85
N THR A 231 -21.32 9.78 12.54
CA THR A 231 -22.66 9.67 11.93
C THR A 231 -23.28 8.28 12.12
N ALA A 232 -22.45 7.26 12.23
CA ALA A 232 -22.82 5.88 12.51
C ALA A 232 -21.64 5.14 13.13
N SER A 233 -21.92 4.13 13.97
CA SER A 233 -20.91 3.28 14.60
C SER A 233 -21.42 1.88 14.80
N ILE A 234 -20.53 0.90 14.81
CA ILE A 234 -20.81 -0.50 15.15
C ILE A 234 -19.72 -1.03 16.08
N GLU A 235 -20.10 -1.86 17.02
CA GLU A 235 -19.22 -2.59 17.91
C GLU A 235 -19.07 -4.04 17.44
N LEU A 236 -17.84 -4.57 17.46
CA LEU A 236 -17.47 -5.94 17.10
C LEU A 236 -16.81 -6.60 18.32
N PRO A 237 -17.59 -7.17 19.23
CA PRO A 237 -17.07 -7.84 20.43
C PRO A 237 -16.26 -9.09 20.07
N GLY A 238 -15.11 -9.28 20.70
CA GLY A 238 -14.23 -10.43 20.47
C GLY A 238 -13.44 -10.39 19.17
N GLU A 239 -13.53 -9.32 18.40
CA GLU A 239 -12.84 -9.19 17.12
C GLU A 239 -11.80 -8.06 17.14
N LEU A 240 -10.64 -8.29 16.53
CA LEU A 240 -9.59 -7.30 16.32
C LEU A 240 -9.65 -6.74 14.90
N ILE A 241 -9.91 -5.44 14.76
CA ILE A 241 -9.87 -4.77 13.47
C ILE A 241 -8.43 -4.65 12.95
N LEU A 242 -8.19 -5.11 11.72
CA LEU A 242 -6.88 -5.10 11.08
C LEU A 242 -6.79 -4.05 9.96
N HIS A 243 -7.88 -3.85 9.21
CA HIS A 243 -7.88 -2.93 8.07
C HIS A 243 -9.28 -2.47 7.72
N LEU A 244 -9.37 -1.24 7.22
CA LEU A 244 -10.59 -0.63 6.66
C LEU A 244 -10.33 -0.19 5.23
N ASN A 245 -11.34 -0.30 4.39
CA ASN A 245 -11.30 0.19 3.02
C ASN A 245 -12.69 0.59 2.54
N TYR A 246 -12.81 1.79 1.95
CA TYR A 246 -13.99 2.17 1.18
C TYR A 246 -13.97 1.44 -0.17
N GLN A 247 -15.05 0.75 -0.51
CA GLN A 247 -15.12 -0.03 -1.74
C GLN A 247 -15.59 0.82 -2.93
N ASP A 248 -16.65 1.62 -2.77
CA ASP A 248 -17.30 2.38 -3.84
C ASP A 248 -17.84 3.75 -3.35
N GLY A 249 -17.13 4.36 -2.40
CA GLY A 249 -17.50 5.66 -1.81
C GLY A 249 -18.65 5.62 -0.82
N SER A 250 -19.33 4.49 -0.61
CA SER A 250 -20.39 4.33 0.39
C SER A 250 -20.29 3.02 1.18
N ASN A 251 -19.89 1.93 0.57
CA ASN A 251 -19.69 0.65 1.25
C ASN A 251 -18.29 0.58 1.87
N ILE A 252 -18.23 0.06 3.08
CA ILE A 252 -17.01 -0.04 3.87
C ILE A 252 -16.71 -1.52 4.09
N ARG A 253 -15.53 -1.94 3.69
CA ARG A 253 -15.02 -3.28 3.95
C ARG A 253 -14.10 -3.23 5.15
N ALA A 254 -14.41 -4.02 6.17
CA ALA A 254 -13.58 -4.22 7.35
C ALA A 254 -12.96 -5.62 7.30
N ILE A 255 -11.68 -5.71 7.59
CA ILE A 255 -10.95 -6.96 7.77
C ILE A 255 -10.61 -7.07 9.24
N THR A 256 -11.09 -8.13 9.89
CA THR A 256 -10.76 -8.47 11.27
C THR A 256 -9.85 -9.71 11.32
N ASP A 257 -9.46 -10.10 12.49
CA ASP A 257 -8.73 -11.35 12.72
C ASP A 257 -9.58 -12.61 12.50
N GLN A 258 -10.93 -12.48 12.43
CA GLN A 258 -11.87 -13.61 12.33
C GLN A 258 -12.65 -13.66 11.02
N ARG A 259 -12.90 -12.50 10.39
CA ARG A 259 -13.73 -12.42 9.18
C ARG A 259 -13.50 -11.12 8.38
N VAL A 260 -13.95 -11.11 7.14
CA VAL A 260 -14.19 -9.89 6.36
C VAL A 260 -15.65 -9.51 6.47
N ILE A 261 -15.93 -8.22 6.63
CA ILE A 261 -17.29 -7.71 6.78
C ILE A 261 -17.50 -6.57 5.79
N LEU A 262 -18.67 -6.53 5.17
CA LEU A 262 -19.12 -5.42 4.34
C LEU A 262 -20.24 -4.66 5.05
N PHE A 263 -20.05 -3.35 5.21
CA PHE A 263 -21.01 -2.44 5.80
C PHE A 263 -21.52 -1.45 4.76
N ASN A 264 -22.77 -1.04 4.87
CA ASN A 264 -23.31 0.10 4.15
C ASN A 264 -22.96 1.43 4.85
N SER A 265 -23.42 2.56 4.30
CA SER A 265 -23.22 3.90 4.87
C SER A 265 -23.80 4.10 6.28
N ASP A 266 -24.76 3.29 6.68
CA ASP A 266 -25.39 3.32 8.01
C ASP A 266 -24.69 2.38 9.01
N MET A 267 -23.55 1.82 8.64
CA MET A 267 -22.77 0.84 9.41
C MET A 267 -23.58 -0.45 9.73
N LYS A 268 -24.50 -0.82 8.84
CA LYS A 268 -25.18 -2.11 8.91
C LYS A 268 -24.41 -3.15 8.10
N GLU A 269 -24.15 -4.29 8.70
CA GLU A 269 -23.57 -5.45 8.01
C GLU A 269 -24.48 -5.91 6.87
N THR A 270 -23.92 -6.00 5.66
CA THR A 270 -24.62 -6.44 4.45
C THR A 270 -24.13 -7.79 3.97
N ALA A 271 -22.89 -8.13 4.24
CA ALA A 271 -22.26 -9.41 3.94
C ALA A 271 -21.08 -9.66 4.86
N SER A 272 -20.73 -10.92 5.06
CA SER A 272 -19.49 -11.30 5.76
C SER A 272 -18.95 -12.64 5.26
N PHE A 273 -17.62 -12.81 5.40
CA PHE A 273 -16.91 -14.04 5.09
C PHE A 273 -16.05 -14.44 6.28
N SER A 274 -16.42 -15.52 6.97
CA SER A 274 -15.70 -16.04 8.14
C SER A 274 -14.51 -16.92 7.72
N TYR A 275 -13.41 -16.82 8.46
CA TYR A 275 -12.23 -17.66 8.25
C TYR A 275 -12.37 -19.05 8.90
N GLY A 276 -13.37 -19.24 9.80
CA GLY A 276 -13.53 -20.43 10.61
C GLY A 276 -12.38 -20.56 11.63
N GLU A 277 -11.73 -21.71 11.67
CA GLU A 277 -10.58 -21.96 12.55
C GLU A 277 -9.23 -21.53 11.91
N GLN A 278 -9.25 -20.96 10.70
CA GLN A 278 -8.02 -20.55 10.00
C GLN A 278 -7.62 -19.12 10.39
N GLN A 279 -6.32 -18.87 10.35
CA GLN A 279 -5.73 -17.57 10.61
C GLN A 279 -5.50 -16.79 9.32
N LEU A 280 -5.90 -15.53 9.27
CA LEU A 280 -5.55 -14.63 8.18
C LEU A 280 -4.06 -14.28 8.28
N ILE A 281 -3.30 -14.63 7.23
CA ILE A 281 -1.89 -14.31 7.11
C ILE A 281 -1.64 -13.13 6.18
N ARG A 282 -2.42 -13.07 5.09
CA ARG A 282 -2.25 -12.06 4.06
C ARG A 282 -3.56 -11.74 3.39
N PHE A 283 -3.70 -10.50 2.97
CA PHE A 283 -4.78 -10.08 2.08
C PHE A 283 -4.25 -9.13 1.00
N GLN A 284 -4.92 -9.08 -0.13
CA GLN A 284 -4.59 -8.20 -1.24
C GLN A 284 -5.85 -7.80 -2.01
N TYR A 285 -6.02 -6.52 -2.23
CA TYR A 285 -7.09 -6.01 -3.10
C TYR A 285 -6.67 -6.10 -4.56
N GLY A 286 -7.59 -6.55 -5.42
CA GLY A 286 -7.50 -6.39 -6.88
C GLY A 286 -7.98 -5.00 -7.31
N GLN A 287 -7.60 -4.58 -8.51
CA GLN A 287 -8.04 -3.29 -9.06
C GLN A 287 -9.55 -3.25 -9.35
N ASP A 288 -10.16 -4.41 -9.55
CA ASP A 288 -11.58 -4.62 -9.80
C ASP A 288 -12.42 -4.77 -8.51
N GLY A 289 -11.88 -4.37 -7.35
CA GLY A 289 -12.56 -4.42 -6.06
C GLY A 289 -12.60 -5.80 -5.40
N LYS A 290 -12.15 -6.87 -6.08
CA LYS A 290 -12.06 -8.21 -5.49
C LYS A 290 -10.98 -8.26 -4.41
N LEU A 291 -11.09 -9.25 -3.53
CA LEU A 291 -10.19 -9.44 -2.40
C LEU A 291 -9.62 -10.87 -2.40
N ALA A 292 -8.31 -10.99 -2.42
CA ALA A 292 -7.65 -12.25 -2.12
C ALA A 292 -7.27 -12.31 -0.65
N LEU A 293 -7.48 -13.47 -0.04
CA LEU A 293 -7.08 -13.81 1.32
C LEU A 293 -6.19 -15.04 1.28
N TYR A 294 -5.15 -15.07 2.08
CA TYR A 294 -4.46 -16.29 2.41
C TYR A 294 -4.75 -16.67 3.86
N LEU A 295 -5.38 -17.81 4.03
CA LEU A 295 -5.82 -18.36 5.32
C LEU A 295 -4.99 -19.59 5.63
N ARG A 296 -4.26 -19.56 6.75
CA ARG A 296 -3.43 -20.66 7.24
C ARG A 296 -4.21 -21.53 8.19
N ASP A 297 -4.01 -22.84 8.10
CA ASP A 297 -4.62 -23.80 9.01
C ASP A 297 -4.03 -23.67 10.42
N ALA A 298 -4.88 -23.81 11.46
CA ALA A 298 -4.48 -23.68 12.85
C ALA A 298 -3.55 -24.81 13.35
N THR A 299 -3.25 -25.81 12.51
CA THR A 299 -2.48 -27.01 12.87
C THR A 299 -0.98 -26.76 13.06
N GLY A 300 -0.50 -25.52 12.90
CA GLY A 300 0.92 -25.16 13.01
C GLY A 300 1.78 -25.50 11.79
N GLU A 301 1.23 -26.21 10.79
CA GLU A 301 1.87 -26.40 9.49
C GLU A 301 1.67 -25.15 8.63
N ARG A 302 2.66 -24.82 7.76
CA ARG A 302 2.54 -23.70 6.81
C ARG A 302 1.59 -24.03 5.65
N LYS A 303 0.55 -24.80 5.91
CA LYS A 303 -0.50 -25.14 4.95
C LYS A 303 -1.67 -24.20 5.12
N GLY A 304 -2.41 -24.00 4.06
CA GLY A 304 -3.57 -23.14 4.08
C GLY A 304 -4.23 -23.09 2.71
N ARG A 305 -5.01 -22.05 2.49
CA ARG A 305 -5.68 -21.82 1.21
C ARG A 305 -5.70 -20.35 0.83
N ALA A 306 -5.53 -20.07 -0.45
CA ALA A 306 -5.81 -18.77 -1.03
C ALA A 306 -7.28 -18.72 -1.46
N VAL A 307 -8.02 -17.73 -1.01
CA VAL A 307 -9.45 -17.52 -1.33
C VAL A 307 -9.60 -16.19 -2.04
N VAL A 308 -10.36 -16.16 -3.13
CA VAL A 308 -10.73 -14.93 -3.82
C VAL A 308 -12.20 -14.64 -3.57
N LEU A 309 -12.49 -13.45 -3.07
CA LEU A 309 -13.85 -12.97 -2.80
C LEU A 309 -14.24 -11.91 -3.83
N ASN A 310 -15.52 -11.90 -4.23
CA ASN A 310 -16.11 -10.83 -5.03
C ASN A 310 -16.51 -9.62 -4.16
N ASP A 311 -17.13 -8.62 -4.76
CA ASP A 311 -17.57 -7.39 -4.08
C ASP A 311 -18.63 -7.62 -2.99
N HIS A 312 -19.35 -8.73 -3.07
CA HIS A 312 -20.36 -9.17 -2.09
C HIS A 312 -19.80 -10.16 -1.06
N LEU A 313 -18.48 -10.35 -1.00
CA LEU A 313 -17.80 -11.31 -0.14
C LEU A 313 -18.15 -12.79 -0.41
N GLU A 314 -18.63 -13.12 -1.61
CA GLU A 314 -18.83 -14.50 -2.02
C GLU A 314 -17.52 -15.08 -2.55
N ALA A 315 -17.19 -16.30 -2.17
CA ALA A 315 -15.97 -16.96 -2.62
C ALA A 315 -16.08 -17.38 -4.09
N LEU A 316 -15.25 -16.78 -4.94
CA LEU A 316 -15.12 -17.14 -6.34
C LEU A 316 -14.29 -18.42 -6.52
N CYS A 317 -13.20 -18.54 -5.78
CA CYS A 317 -12.39 -19.75 -5.74
C CYS A 317 -11.69 -19.92 -4.40
N SER A 318 -11.27 -21.14 -4.13
CA SER A 318 -10.45 -21.52 -2.96
C SER A 318 -9.38 -22.50 -3.44
N VAL A 319 -8.12 -22.15 -3.29
CA VAL A 319 -6.98 -22.90 -3.80
C VAL A 319 -6.10 -23.33 -2.63
N PRO A 320 -6.02 -24.63 -2.32
CA PRO A 320 -5.16 -25.13 -1.24
C PRO A 320 -3.69 -24.89 -1.59
N GLN A 321 -2.89 -24.55 -0.60
CA GLN A 321 -1.46 -24.30 -0.68
C GLN A 321 -0.72 -25.10 0.40
N ASN A 322 0.44 -25.65 0.04
CA ASN A 322 1.26 -26.42 0.96
C ASN A 322 2.31 -25.57 1.71
N ALA A 323 2.41 -24.30 1.37
CA ALA A 323 3.26 -23.33 2.05
C ALA A 323 2.66 -21.92 1.92
N ASP A 324 3.07 -21.02 2.81
CA ASP A 324 2.65 -19.61 2.73
C ASP A 324 3.21 -18.95 1.46
N PRO A 325 2.41 -18.21 0.72
CA PRO A 325 2.91 -17.45 -0.41
C PRO A 325 3.74 -16.25 0.07
N ASN A 326 4.87 -16.00 -0.59
CA ASN A 326 5.71 -14.82 -0.36
C ASN A 326 5.06 -13.54 -0.89
N GLY A 327 4.27 -13.66 -1.96
CA GLY A 327 3.51 -12.57 -2.56
C GLY A 327 2.18 -13.08 -3.13
N MET A 328 1.19 -12.21 -3.13
CA MET A 328 -0.15 -12.49 -3.66
C MET A 328 -0.67 -11.25 -4.38
N ALA A 329 -1.28 -11.44 -5.54
CA ALA A 329 -1.87 -10.36 -6.30
C ALA A 329 -3.07 -10.84 -7.13
N LEU A 330 -3.96 -9.91 -7.46
CA LEU A 330 -5.13 -10.15 -8.31
C LEU A 330 -5.14 -9.18 -9.48
N GLU A 331 -5.32 -9.70 -10.69
CA GLU A 331 -5.49 -8.88 -11.88
C GLU A 331 -6.18 -9.68 -12.98
N ASN A 332 -7.12 -9.05 -13.70
CA ASN A 332 -7.77 -9.61 -14.90
C ASN A 332 -8.28 -11.06 -14.75
N GLY A 333 -8.90 -11.38 -13.61
CA GLY A 333 -9.46 -12.71 -13.37
C GLY A 333 -8.43 -13.79 -13.02
N ILE A 334 -7.20 -13.38 -12.70
CA ILE A 334 -6.10 -14.27 -12.33
C ILE A 334 -5.63 -13.95 -10.91
N LEU A 335 -5.49 -15.00 -10.11
CA LEU A 335 -4.77 -14.97 -8.84
C LEU A 335 -3.32 -15.37 -9.09
N TYR A 336 -2.39 -14.50 -8.73
CA TYR A 336 -0.95 -14.72 -8.77
C TYR A 336 -0.46 -15.03 -7.36
N LEU A 337 0.25 -16.13 -7.21
CA LEU A 337 0.91 -16.50 -5.97
C LEU A 337 2.41 -16.68 -6.24
N SER A 338 3.26 -16.01 -5.47
CA SER A 338 4.70 -16.29 -5.48
C SER A 338 5.06 -17.16 -4.29
N GLN A 339 5.77 -18.27 -4.54
CA GLN A 339 6.11 -19.23 -3.54
C GLN A 339 7.41 -19.96 -3.92
N SER A 340 8.39 -19.99 -3.01
CA SER A 340 9.62 -20.78 -3.19
C SER A 340 10.35 -20.57 -4.53
N GLY A 341 10.36 -19.34 -5.07
CA GLY A 341 10.99 -19.03 -6.36
C GLY A 341 10.13 -19.37 -7.57
N GLU A 342 8.85 -19.60 -7.38
CA GLU A 342 7.89 -19.91 -8.44
C GLU A 342 6.72 -18.92 -8.41
N ILE A 343 6.16 -18.62 -9.58
CA ILE A 343 4.91 -17.89 -9.75
C ILE A 343 3.86 -18.86 -10.25
N LEU A 344 2.77 -18.97 -9.51
CA LEU A 344 1.62 -19.81 -9.81
C LEU A 344 0.43 -18.91 -10.20
N LEU A 345 -0.21 -19.21 -11.31
CA LEU A 345 -1.39 -18.50 -11.81
C LEU A 345 -2.60 -19.42 -11.67
N TYR A 346 -3.65 -18.88 -11.04
CA TYR A 346 -4.94 -19.55 -10.91
C TYR A 346 -6.04 -18.67 -11.47
N ASN A 347 -6.98 -19.27 -12.21
CA ASN A 347 -8.19 -18.57 -12.57
C ASN A 347 -9.21 -18.58 -11.42
N PHE A 348 -10.28 -17.81 -11.53
CA PHE A 348 -11.32 -17.75 -10.49
C PHE A 348 -12.25 -18.99 -10.42
N THR A 349 -11.90 -20.06 -11.16
CA THR A 349 -12.49 -21.39 -10.92
C THR A 349 -11.58 -22.28 -10.07
N GLY A 350 -10.45 -21.77 -9.59
CA GLY A 350 -9.45 -22.49 -8.80
C GLY A 350 -8.51 -23.37 -9.61
N LYS A 351 -8.61 -23.34 -10.97
CA LYS A 351 -7.73 -24.11 -11.84
C LYS A 351 -6.39 -23.39 -12.03
N GLN A 352 -5.28 -24.08 -11.81
CA GLN A 352 -3.96 -23.58 -12.16
C GLN A 352 -3.83 -23.46 -13.68
N THR A 353 -3.55 -22.24 -14.16
CA THR A 353 -3.42 -21.89 -15.58
C THR A 353 -2.00 -21.61 -15.99
N GLY A 354 -1.12 -21.31 -15.04
CA GLY A 354 0.27 -21.00 -15.32
C GLY A 354 1.21 -21.37 -14.18
N HIS A 355 2.47 -21.65 -14.56
CA HIS A 355 3.57 -21.93 -13.66
C HIS A 355 4.87 -21.39 -14.25
N TYR A 356 5.60 -20.58 -13.51
CA TYR A 356 6.85 -19.97 -13.94
C TYR A 356 7.88 -19.98 -12.81
N ALA A 357 8.94 -20.75 -12.97
CA ALA A 357 10.03 -20.82 -12.01
C ALA A 357 11.08 -19.73 -12.31
N ILE A 358 11.50 -19.00 -11.28
CA ILE A 358 12.42 -17.87 -11.36
C ILE A 358 13.42 -17.95 -10.22
N ASN A 359 14.69 -17.98 -10.55
CA ASN A 359 15.75 -17.91 -9.55
C ASN A 359 15.83 -16.50 -8.96
N GLY A 360 15.83 -16.40 -7.62
CA GLY A 360 15.92 -15.11 -6.93
C GLY A 360 14.66 -14.24 -7.05
N LEU A 361 13.48 -14.88 -7.24
CA LEU A 361 12.20 -14.19 -7.26
C LEU A 361 11.98 -13.43 -5.95
N GLY A 362 11.71 -12.14 -6.07
CA GLY A 362 11.35 -11.26 -4.96
C GLY A 362 9.86 -10.85 -5.01
N LEU A 363 9.62 -9.58 -5.24
CA LEU A 363 8.29 -8.98 -5.29
C LEU A 363 7.58 -9.27 -6.62
N ILE A 364 6.26 -9.35 -6.59
CA ILE A 364 5.40 -9.48 -7.77
C ILE A 364 4.31 -8.42 -7.76
N GLN A 365 3.99 -7.84 -8.91
CA GLN A 365 2.87 -6.93 -9.10
C GLN A 365 2.35 -7.03 -10.54
N PRO A 366 1.16 -7.55 -10.78
CA PRO A 366 0.53 -7.50 -12.09
C PRO A 366 -0.02 -6.11 -12.39
N MET A 367 -0.01 -5.75 -13.67
CA MET A 367 -0.61 -4.53 -14.21
C MET A 367 -1.13 -4.83 -15.61
N GLY A 368 -2.44 -4.90 -15.76
CA GLY A 368 -3.06 -5.41 -16.99
C GLY A 368 -2.64 -6.84 -17.28
N ASP A 369 -2.18 -7.12 -18.49
CA ASP A 369 -1.70 -8.45 -18.89
C ASP A 369 -0.23 -8.71 -18.56
N THR A 370 0.46 -7.74 -17.99
CA THR A 370 1.90 -7.81 -17.69
C THR A 370 2.12 -8.02 -16.20
N LEU A 371 2.88 -9.03 -15.85
CA LEU A 371 3.37 -9.25 -14.51
C LEU A 371 4.76 -8.62 -14.38
N TYR A 372 4.90 -7.72 -13.43
CA TYR A 372 6.17 -7.15 -12.99
C TYR A 372 6.69 -7.99 -11.82
N TYR A 373 7.97 -8.31 -11.85
CA TYR A 373 8.61 -9.07 -10.77
C TYR A 373 10.07 -8.65 -10.61
N THR A 374 10.59 -8.83 -9.41
CA THR A 374 12.00 -8.53 -9.13
C THR A 374 12.81 -9.81 -9.03
N THR A 375 14.05 -9.75 -9.53
CA THR A 375 15.05 -10.82 -9.37
C THR A 375 16.36 -10.19 -8.91
N GLY A 376 16.77 -10.44 -7.66
CA GLY A 376 17.95 -9.76 -7.14
C GLY A 376 17.85 -8.26 -7.25
N SER A 377 18.62 -7.62 -8.15
CA SER A 377 18.65 -6.18 -8.39
C SER A 377 17.92 -5.74 -9.66
N GLU A 378 17.16 -6.61 -10.31
CA GLU A 378 16.48 -6.28 -11.56
C GLU A 378 14.97 -6.30 -11.41
N LEU A 379 14.32 -5.36 -12.10
CA LEU A 379 12.89 -5.33 -12.32
C LEU A 379 12.60 -5.86 -13.72
N CYS A 380 11.91 -6.97 -13.78
CA CYS A 380 11.59 -7.72 -14.99
C CYS A 380 10.09 -7.71 -15.28
N THR A 381 9.73 -8.07 -16.50
CA THR A 381 8.34 -8.24 -16.92
C THR A 381 8.15 -9.55 -17.68
N ILE A 382 6.96 -10.13 -17.57
CA ILE A 382 6.49 -11.24 -18.38
C ILE A 382 4.97 -11.10 -18.54
N THR A 383 4.42 -11.48 -19.69
CA THR A 383 2.97 -11.48 -19.85
C THR A 383 2.36 -12.76 -19.28
N SER A 384 1.13 -12.62 -18.75
CA SER A 384 0.35 -13.77 -18.24
C SER A 384 0.18 -14.85 -19.30
N LYS A 385 0.00 -14.45 -20.56
CA LYS A 385 -0.10 -15.34 -21.70
C LYS A 385 1.17 -16.16 -21.92
N GLU A 386 2.35 -15.52 -21.86
CA GLU A 386 3.63 -16.23 -22.00
C GLU A 386 3.83 -17.27 -20.90
N ILE A 387 3.43 -16.99 -19.66
CA ILE A 387 3.48 -17.96 -18.56
C ILE A 387 2.57 -19.16 -18.85
N MET A 388 1.34 -18.91 -19.33
CA MET A 388 0.37 -19.96 -19.65
C MET A 388 0.85 -20.82 -20.83
N ASP A 389 1.39 -20.20 -21.89
CA ASP A 389 1.90 -20.89 -23.08
C ASP A 389 3.11 -21.79 -22.73
N ARG A 390 4.05 -21.31 -21.92
CA ARG A 390 5.20 -22.11 -21.43
C ARG A 390 4.76 -23.31 -20.60
N THR A 391 3.71 -23.13 -19.77
CA THR A 391 3.13 -24.21 -18.96
C THR A 391 2.51 -25.30 -19.84
N SER A 392 1.77 -24.92 -20.88
CA SER A 392 1.12 -25.83 -21.84
C SER A 392 2.13 -26.65 -22.63
N GLN A 393 3.24 -26.05 -23.09
CA GLN A 393 4.30 -26.72 -23.80
C GLN A 393 5.03 -27.77 -22.92
N ARG A 394 5.25 -27.44 -21.65
CA ARG A 394 5.89 -28.35 -20.68
C ARG A 394 5.02 -29.59 -20.36
N GLY A 395 3.68 -29.37 -20.29
CA GLY A 395 2.72 -30.48 -20.15
C GLY A 395 2.68 -31.42 -21.34
N SER A 396 2.78 -30.91 -22.57
CA SER A 396 2.80 -31.69 -23.79
C SER A 396 4.08 -32.49 -23.93
N SER A 397 5.24 -31.99 -23.53
CA SER A 397 6.52 -32.69 -23.59
C SER A 397 6.63 -33.83 -22.55
N LYS A 398 6.04 -33.68 -21.36
CA LYS A 398 5.98 -34.75 -20.36
C LYS A 398 5.09 -35.91 -20.81
N ASN A 399 3.92 -35.64 -21.39
CA ASN A 399 3.05 -36.69 -21.92
C ASN A 399 3.66 -37.43 -23.11
N ALA A 400 4.48 -36.74 -23.91
CA ALA A 400 5.21 -37.38 -25.02
C ALA A 400 6.36 -38.29 -24.52
N SER A 401 7.01 -37.96 -23.39
CA SER A 401 8.08 -38.80 -22.80
C SER A 401 7.51 -39.99 -22.01
N GLU A 402 6.34 -39.88 -21.37
CA GLU A 402 5.69 -41.01 -20.71
C GLU A 402 5.08 -42.01 -21.71
N SER A 403 4.59 -41.55 -22.85
CA SER A 403 4.08 -42.45 -23.90
C SER A 403 5.20 -43.23 -24.63
N SER A 404 6.45 -42.73 -24.58
CA SER A 404 7.62 -43.44 -25.17
C SER A 404 8.31 -44.42 -24.22
N SER A 405 8.10 -44.29 -22.89
CA SER A 405 8.72 -45.18 -21.89
C SER A 405 7.91 -46.46 -21.62
N THR A 406 6.65 -46.53 -22.01
CA THR A 406 5.79 -47.72 -21.83
C THR A 406 5.97 -48.77 -22.92
N ALA A 407 6.72 -48.46 -23.98
CA ALA A 407 6.94 -49.40 -25.12
C ALA A 407 8.25 -50.21 -25.04
N SER A 408 9.10 -50.04 -24.00
CA SER A 408 10.43 -50.68 -23.95
C SER A 408 10.72 -51.56 -22.73
N GLN A 409 9.72 -51.93 -21.92
CA GLN A 409 9.95 -52.87 -20.79
C GLN A 409 9.16 -54.18 -20.95
N ARG A 410 9.65 -55.02 -21.85
CA ARG A 410 9.52 -56.47 -21.77
C ARG A 410 10.82 -57.12 -22.27
N ARG A 411 11.74 -57.39 -21.34
CA ARG A 411 12.65 -58.58 -21.29
C ARG A 411 13.87 -58.28 -20.40
N GLY A 412 14.10 -59.21 -19.47
CA GLY A 412 15.42 -59.36 -18.84
C GLY A 412 15.38 -59.37 -17.32
N SER A 413 15.21 -60.55 -16.79
CA SER A 413 15.37 -60.94 -15.38
C SER A 413 16.84 -60.93 -14.95
N SER A 414 16.99 -60.80 -13.64
CA SER A 414 17.99 -61.43 -12.74
C SER A 414 19.20 -60.63 -12.29
N GLU A 415 19.30 -60.69 -10.96
CA GLU A 415 20.45 -60.76 -10.04
C GLU A 415 21.10 -59.50 -9.47
N GLU A 416 20.80 -59.37 -8.18
CA GLU A 416 21.63 -59.17 -6.98
C GLU A 416 22.94 -58.38 -7.08
N SER A 417 23.08 -57.36 -6.26
CA SER A 417 23.92 -57.42 -5.03
C SER A 417 24.08 -56.06 -4.37
N GLU A 418 24.14 -56.13 -3.05
CA GLU A 418 24.40 -55.13 -2.05
C GLU A 418 25.68 -54.30 -2.29
N SER A 419 25.65 -53.02 -1.91
CA SER A 419 26.61 -52.55 -0.88
C SER A 419 26.33 -51.07 -0.48
N ALA A 420 26.34 -50.93 0.80
CA ALA A 420 26.28 -49.66 1.51
C ALA A 420 27.56 -48.84 1.38
N SER A 421 27.45 -47.51 1.34
CA SER A 421 28.35 -46.67 2.14
C SER A 421 27.83 -45.24 2.26
N SER A 422 27.77 -44.85 3.50
CA SER A 422 27.54 -43.53 4.07
C SER A 422 28.57 -42.49 3.63
N SER A 423 28.14 -41.27 3.32
CA SER A 423 28.92 -40.10 3.71
C SER A 423 28.00 -38.87 3.89
N SER A 424 27.90 -38.51 5.15
CA SER A 424 27.41 -37.25 5.64
C SER A 424 28.27 -36.10 5.09
N ARG A 425 27.66 -35.11 4.48
CA ARG A 425 28.20 -33.74 4.49
C ARG A 425 27.11 -32.77 4.90
N ARG A 426 27.33 -32.23 6.09
CA ARG A 426 26.73 -30.99 6.59
C ARG A 426 27.03 -29.90 5.56
N SER A 427 26.02 -29.21 5.11
CA SER A 427 26.12 -27.84 4.68
C SER A 427 25.17 -27.02 5.55
N SER A 428 25.78 -26.10 6.26
CA SER A 428 25.21 -25.17 7.21
C SER A 428 24.18 -24.23 6.56
N SER A 429 23.09 -24.12 7.28
CA SER A 429 22.06 -23.11 7.28
C SER A 429 22.52 -21.71 6.90
N SER A 430 21.85 -21.14 5.92
CA SER A 430 21.59 -19.71 5.80
C SER A 430 20.09 -19.49 5.59
N ASP A 431 19.31 -19.96 6.57
CA ASP A 431 17.88 -19.71 6.69
C ASP A 431 17.64 -18.78 7.88
N ALA A 432 17.91 -17.52 7.68
CA ALA A 432 17.39 -16.46 8.53
C ALA A 432 17.61 -15.15 7.82
N GLU A 433 16.53 -14.57 7.29
CA GLU A 433 16.33 -13.13 7.10
C GLU A 433 15.44 -12.74 5.91
N SER A 434 14.66 -13.67 5.38
CA SER A 434 13.66 -13.32 4.35
C SER A 434 12.28 -12.98 4.91
N SER A 435 12.09 -12.96 6.23
CA SER A 435 10.75 -12.90 6.84
C SER A 435 10.36 -11.55 7.47
N LYS A 436 11.03 -10.46 7.15
CA LYS A 436 10.76 -9.18 7.84
C LYS A 436 10.05 -8.12 7.03
N MET A 437 9.35 -8.48 5.98
CA MET A 437 8.76 -7.43 5.18
C MET A 437 7.37 -7.67 4.63
N GLU A 438 6.63 -8.40 5.36
CA GLU A 438 5.20 -8.47 5.19
C GLU A 438 4.58 -7.97 6.48
N GLN A 439 3.94 -6.81 6.42
CA GLN A 439 3.12 -6.33 7.52
C GLN A 439 1.96 -7.31 7.68
N SER A 440 2.26 -8.41 8.34
CA SER A 440 1.27 -9.40 8.72
C SER A 440 0.30 -8.78 9.73
N ALA A 441 -0.87 -9.36 9.86
CA ALA A 441 -1.77 -9.07 10.98
C ALA A 441 -1.04 -9.09 12.32
N SER A 442 0.02 -9.93 12.43
CA SER A 442 0.91 -10.04 13.58
C SER A 442 1.71 -8.76 13.87
N ASP A 443 2.25 -8.07 12.84
CA ASP A 443 3.04 -6.84 13.06
C ASP A 443 2.14 -5.66 13.44
N ARG A 444 0.91 -5.62 12.92
CA ARG A 444 -0.11 -4.68 13.38
C ARG A 444 -0.54 -4.95 14.81
N TRP A 445 -0.63 -6.23 15.18
CA TRP A 445 -0.95 -6.64 16.52
C TRP A 445 0.14 -6.19 17.52
N GLU A 446 1.42 -6.39 17.22
CA GLU A 446 2.51 -5.95 18.10
C GLU A 446 2.51 -4.42 18.27
N MET A 447 2.24 -3.63 17.21
CA MET A 447 2.10 -2.17 17.34
C MET A 447 0.89 -1.74 18.16
N VAL A 448 -0.24 -2.43 18.01
CA VAL A 448 -1.45 -2.17 18.79
C VAL A 448 -1.22 -2.57 20.26
N LYS A 449 -0.55 -3.68 20.49
CA LYS A 449 -0.15 -4.15 21.81
C LYS A 449 0.78 -3.15 22.51
N ASP A 450 1.79 -2.62 21.82
CA ASP A 450 2.66 -1.59 22.36
C ASP A 450 1.90 -0.28 22.64
N ALA A 451 0.94 0.09 21.80
CA ALA A 451 0.08 1.24 22.03
C ALA A 451 -0.90 1.07 23.21
N LEU A 452 -1.35 -0.16 23.46
CA LEU A 452 -2.26 -0.49 24.57
C LEU A 452 -1.53 -0.80 25.89
N LEU A 453 -0.35 -1.42 25.83
CA LEU A 453 0.39 -1.90 26.99
C LEU A 453 1.63 -1.05 27.33
N GLY A 454 2.02 -0.10 26.48
CA GLY A 454 3.28 0.64 26.53
C GLY A 454 3.38 1.75 27.56
N SER A 455 2.65 1.71 28.67
CA SER A 455 2.83 2.66 29.78
C SER A 455 3.41 2.05 31.07
N GLU A 456 3.63 0.74 31.15
CA GLU A 456 4.10 0.12 32.40
C GLU A 456 5.56 -0.34 32.40
N SER A 457 6.28 -0.40 31.28
CA SER A 457 7.65 -0.93 31.26
C SER A 457 8.79 0.11 31.35
N GLU A 458 8.51 1.41 31.20
CA GLU A 458 9.55 2.45 31.35
C GLU A 458 9.66 3.04 32.77
N ALA A 459 8.74 2.71 33.68
CA ALA A 459 8.79 3.18 35.07
C ALA A 459 9.59 2.28 36.03
N ALA A 460 10.04 1.10 35.59
CA ALA A 460 10.67 0.10 36.46
C ALA A 460 12.20 -0.04 36.34
N SER A 461 12.89 0.76 35.51
CA SER A 461 14.36 0.62 35.34
C SER A 461 15.20 1.83 35.71
N GLN A 462 14.70 2.78 36.53
CA GLN A 462 15.49 3.90 37.04
C GLN A 462 15.59 4.00 38.57
N ASP A 463 15.52 2.89 39.28
CA ASP A 463 15.92 2.84 40.72
C ASP A 463 16.88 1.69 40.95
N GLY A 464 18.19 1.99 40.97
CA GLY A 464 19.19 1.05 41.39
C GLY A 464 20.58 1.32 40.82
N GLU A 465 21.25 2.35 41.27
CA GLU A 465 22.67 2.33 41.61
C GLU A 465 23.19 3.74 41.92
N LYS A 466 23.21 4.08 43.23
CA LYS A 466 24.04 5.15 43.78
C LYS A 466 24.71 4.62 45.04
N THR A 467 25.95 4.21 44.91
CA THR A 467 26.89 4.15 46.06
C THR A 467 28.06 5.08 45.79
N GLU A 468 28.13 6.07 46.70
CA GLU A 468 29.31 6.74 47.30
C GLU A 468 30.59 6.96 46.49
N LYS A 469 30.95 8.25 46.39
CA LYS A 469 32.22 8.73 46.98
C LYS A 469 32.23 10.24 47.19
N THR A 470 32.45 10.59 48.46
CA THR A 470 32.79 11.84 49.11
C THR A 470 34.00 12.57 48.51
N SER A 471 33.94 13.91 48.41
CA SER A 471 34.86 14.88 49.07
C SER A 471 34.60 16.33 48.60
N SER A 472 34.14 17.14 49.51
CA SER A 472 34.68 18.41 50.05
C SER A 472 35.07 19.49 49.07
N SER A 473 34.36 20.62 49.08
CA SER A 473 34.78 21.94 49.54
C SER A 473 33.78 23.03 49.16
N GLN A 474 33.25 23.71 50.09
CA GLN A 474 32.65 25.06 50.11
C GLN A 474 33.76 26.08 50.44
N PRO A 475 33.58 27.45 50.50
CA PRO A 475 32.46 28.33 50.07
C PRO A 475 32.94 29.65 49.41
N GLU A 476 32.02 30.55 49.08
CA GLU A 476 31.93 32.01 49.34
C GLU A 476 31.02 32.67 48.29
N ALA A 477 29.97 33.28 48.61
CA ALA A 477 29.43 34.47 49.18
C ALA A 477 29.72 35.75 48.39
N SER A 478 28.71 36.45 47.94
CA SER A 478 28.35 37.88 48.09
C SER A 478 27.31 38.27 47.08
N SER A 479 26.14 38.68 47.53
CA SER A 479 25.59 39.96 47.96
C SER A 479 25.16 40.83 46.78
N ALA A 480 23.91 41.09 46.75
CA ALA A 480 23.10 42.26 47.12
C ALA A 480 22.47 43.00 45.93
N SER A 481 21.15 43.14 46.04
CA SER A 481 20.29 44.34 46.12
C SER A 481 20.02 45.05 44.80
N GLU A 482 18.88 45.57 44.48
CA GLU A 482 17.74 46.30 45.06
C GLU A 482 16.67 46.38 43.96
N ALA A 483 15.41 46.12 44.10
CA ALA A 483 14.30 46.93 44.62
C ALA A 483 13.94 48.14 43.75
N SER A 484 12.72 48.15 43.32
CA SER A 484 11.66 49.19 43.31
C SER A 484 10.74 49.02 42.11
N SER A 485 9.49 48.71 42.20
CA SER A 485 8.28 49.34 42.79
C SER A 485 7.48 50.22 41.78
N ILE A 486 6.16 49.89 41.67
CA ILE A 486 4.99 50.80 41.50
C ILE A 486 4.74 51.28 40.05
N SER A 487 3.56 51.14 39.43
CA SER A 487 2.16 51.42 39.81
C SER A 487 1.21 50.98 38.69
N GLU A 488 0.11 50.36 39.03
CA GLU A 488 -1.31 50.70 38.88
C GLU A 488 -1.67 51.79 37.87
N SER A 489 -2.61 51.42 36.95
CA SER A 489 -3.90 52.13 36.77
C SER A 489 -4.70 51.52 35.61
N ASP A 490 -5.81 50.90 35.93
CA ASP A 490 -7.06 50.95 35.16
C ASP A 490 -7.67 52.35 35.26
N PRO A 491 -8.57 52.82 34.42
CA PRO A 491 -9.90 52.26 34.22
C PRO A 491 -10.59 52.50 32.82
N GLU A 492 -11.63 51.64 32.62
CA GLU A 492 -13.00 51.90 32.10
C GLU A 492 -13.26 52.85 30.91
N SER A 493 -14.12 52.34 30.07
CA SER A 493 -15.47 52.75 29.64
C SER A 493 -15.67 52.79 28.13
N GLU A 494 -16.67 52.09 27.77
CA GLU A 494 -17.98 52.42 27.15
C GLU A 494 -18.03 52.65 25.63
N VAL A 495 -18.75 51.72 24.96
CA VAL A 495 -20.10 51.82 24.34
C VAL A 495 -20.20 52.48 22.94
N LYS A 496 -20.96 51.74 22.07
CA LYS A 496 -21.72 52.14 20.85
C LYS A 496 -20.91 52.28 19.55
N GLU A 497 -21.27 51.61 18.50
CA GLU A 497 -22.53 51.30 17.78
C GLU A 497 -22.44 49.94 17.04
#